data_0a2cc5638a71e6839a554aae44c14949
#
_entry.id   0a2cc5638a71e6839a554aae44c14949
#
_cell.length_a   1.000
_cell.length_b   1.000
_cell.length_c   1.000
_cell.angle_alpha   90.00
_cell.angle_beta   90.00
_cell.angle_gamma   90.00
#
_symmetry.space_group_name_H-M   'P 1'
#
loop_
_entity.id
_entity.type
_entity.pdbx_description
1 polymer ?
#
loop_
_entity_poly.entity_id
_entity_poly.type
_entity_poly.pdbx_seq_one_letter_code
_entity_poly.pdbx_strand_id
1 'polypeptide(L)'
;MDFHKDQLYATQPYFVFDTQGFRQKIFLRHGLSHVYTYRVRKGQLLRAVPDACIDVIFRYGKEGTLSGYAVGTRLRYEETASPDDAEIFGARFMPGAKPEMLRPSMRELLARNIPLAEALHSDGSWIDAMRKARTFEERTRVFWEEYDRSQQHTDPPYGKSALIRTVKRLAYESDGRIRVHEIARQTGYTERYIHRIFLEEMGFSPKTFCKIIQFQRALQLLNYGDPATMTDAAAALGYYDQPQFIRDFTRCAGITPKRYLRLAKERDYRKIIASTVYAPEAENSRIEQFRMEDE
;
A
#
# COMPACT_ATOMS: atom_id res chain seq x y z
N MET A 1 2.82 21.95 -6.89
CA MET A 1 2.62 20.99 -5.79
C MET A 1 3.70 19.93 -5.93
N ASP A 2 4.79 20.09 -5.19
CA ASP A 2 5.86 19.10 -5.22
C ASP A 2 5.41 17.88 -4.45
N PHE A 3 4.87 16.89 -5.17
CA PHE A 3 4.76 15.54 -4.63
C PHE A 3 6.17 15.11 -4.24
N HIS A 4 6.36 14.82 -2.96
CA HIS A 4 7.66 14.47 -2.40
C HIS A 4 8.31 13.35 -3.22
N LYS A 5 9.28 13.72 -4.04
CA LYS A 5 10.10 12.79 -4.84
C LYS A 5 10.82 11.77 -3.94
N ASP A 6 10.96 12.11 -2.66
CA ASP A 6 11.80 11.37 -1.72
C ASP A 6 11.05 10.32 -0.89
N GLN A 7 9.73 10.41 -0.76
CA GLN A 7 8.97 9.43 0.01
C GLN A 7 8.13 8.52 -0.87
N LEU A 8 8.43 7.22 -0.81
CA LEU A 8 7.64 6.19 -1.47
C LEU A 8 6.37 5.92 -0.66
N TYR A 9 5.20 6.09 -1.28
CA TYR A 9 4.02 5.39 -0.81
C TYR A 9 3.36 4.60 -1.93
N ALA A 10 2.96 3.38 -1.59
CA ALA A 10 2.47 2.44 -2.58
C ALA A 10 1.09 2.85 -3.08
N THR A 11 0.91 2.74 -4.39
CA THR A 11 -0.31 3.14 -5.09
C THR A 11 -0.98 1.97 -5.79
N GLN A 12 -2.31 2.07 -5.93
CA GLN A 12 -3.12 1.22 -6.81
C GLN A 12 -3.66 2.07 -7.96
N PRO A 13 -2.87 2.26 -9.01
CA PRO A 13 -3.21 3.22 -10.07
C PRO A 13 -4.52 2.86 -10.78
N TYR A 14 -4.84 1.59 -10.86
CA TYR A 14 -6.07 1.13 -11.50
C TYR A 14 -7.33 1.48 -10.71
N PHE A 15 -7.25 1.67 -9.39
CA PHE A 15 -8.38 2.22 -8.62
C PHE A 15 -8.68 3.65 -9.06
N VAL A 16 -7.66 4.41 -9.44
CA VAL A 16 -7.81 5.77 -9.99
C VAL A 16 -8.33 5.72 -11.43
N PHE A 17 -7.79 4.82 -12.27
CA PHE A 17 -8.14 4.78 -13.69
C PHE A 17 -9.51 4.19 -13.98
N ASP A 18 -9.91 3.15 -13.25
CA ASP A 18 -11.03 2.30 -13.62
C ASP A 18 -12.29 2.59 -12.81
N THR A 19 -12.21 3.38 -11.74
CA THR A 19 -13.34 3.64 -10.85
C THR A 19 -13.90 5.06 -11.02
N GLN A 20 -14.98 5.38 -10.33
CA GLN A 20 -15.61 6.70 -10.39
C GLN A 20 -15.49 7.41 -9.05
N GLY A 21 -15.22 8.71 -9.10
CA GLY A 21 -15.22 9.56 -7.92
C GLY A 21 -14.11 9.21 -6.92
N PHE A 22 -12.94 8.79 -7.42
CA PHE A 22 -11.79 8.51 -6.55
C PHE A 22 -11.38 9.76 -5.77
N ARG A 23 -11.27 9.62 -4.47
CA ARG A 23 -10.72 10.62 -3.55
C ARG A 23 -9.87 9.94 -2.52
N GLN A 24 -8.86 10.63 -1.98
CA GLN A 24 -8.02 10.12 -0.92
C GLN A 24 -7.61 11.22 0.07
N LYS A 25 -7.27 10.81 1.29
CA LYS A 25 -6.66 11.65 2.32
C LYS A 25 -5.42 10.95 2.86
N ILE A 26 -4.28 11.63 2.80
CA ILE A 26 -2.96 11.11 3.20
C ILE A 26 -2.77 11.32 4.71
N PHE A 27 -2.28 10.31 5.40
CA PHE A 27 -1.98 10.34 6.84
C PHE A 27 -0.48 10.17 7.11
N LEU A 28 0.16 9.15 6.59
CA LEU A 28 1.58 8.79 6.80
C LEU A 28 1.95 8.71 8.29
N ARG A 29 1.08 8.16 9.11
CA ARG A 29 1.24 8.09 10.58
C ARG A 29 0.84 6.72 11.10
N HIS A 30 1.58 6.18 12.08
CA HIS A 30 1.34 4.87 12.71
C HIS A 30 1.18 3.72 11.71
N GLY A 31 1.90 3.77 10.59
CA GLY A 31 1.79 2.76 9.53
C GLY A 31 0.59 2.93 8.59
N LEU A 32 -0.36 3.85 8.87
CA LEU A 32 -1.42 4.22 7.95
C LEU A 32 -0.87 5.14 6.85
N SER A 33 -1.00 4.73 5.59
CA SER A 33 -0.59 5.54 4.44
C SER A 33 -1.66 6.57 4.10
N HIS A 34 -2.85 6.11 3.74
CA HIS A 34 -3.97 6.97 3.36
C HIS A 34 -5.30 6.24 3.46
N VAL A 35 -6.37 7.01 3.55
CA VAL A 35 -7.73 6.53 3.30
C VAL A 35 -8.20 6.99 1.93
N TYR A 36 -9.09 6.22 1.33
CA TYR A 36 -9.61 6.50 0.00
C TYR A 36 -11.07 6.10 -0.16
N THR A 37 -11.74 6.64 -1.17
CA THR A 37 -13.08 6.22 -1.59
C THR A 37 -13.20 6.23 -3.10
N TYR A 38 -14.04 5.35 -3.62
CA TYR A 38 -14.44 5.29 -5.02
C TYR A 38 -15.74 4.51 -5.20
N ARG A 39 -16.35 4.59 -6.38
CA ARG A 39 -17.54 3.84 -6.75
C ARG A 39 -17.25 2.85 -7.85
N VAL A 40 -17.86 1.66 -7.75
CA VAL A 40 -17.78 0.57 -8.72
C VAL A 40 -19.15 0.14 -9.16
N ARG A 41 -19.23 -0.40 -10.38
CA ARG A 41 -20.46 -1.00 -10.92
C ARG A 41 -20.34 -2.53 -10.91
N LYS A 42 -21.48 -3.20 -10.88
CA LYS A 42 -21.56 -4.65 -11.05
C LYS A 42 -20.86 -5.08 -12.35
N GLY A 43 -20.03 -6.11 -12.27
CA GLY A 43 -19.26 -6.65 -13.39
C GLY A 43 -18.05 -5.80 -13.81
N GLN A 44 -17.85 -4.62 -13.22
CA GLN A 44 -16.67 -3.80 -13.47
C GLN A 44 -15.40 -4.53 -12.99
N LEU A 45 -14.39 -4.60 -13.87
CA LEU A 45 -13.09 -5.18 -13.50
C LEU A 45 -12.33 -4.22 -12.61
N LEU A 46 -11.93 -4.73 -11.46
CA LEU A 46 -11.00 -4.09 -10.53
C LEU A 46 -9.64 -4.76 -10.70
N ARG A 47 -8.65 -3.95 -11.04
CA ARG A 47 -7.28 -4.39 -11.26
C ARG A 47 -6.43 -4.03 -10.04
N ALA A 48 -5.66 -4.97 -9.55
CA ALA A 48 -4.74 -4.77 -8.43
C ALA A 48 -3.31 -5.08 -8.84
N VAL A 49 -2.37 -4.29 -8.34
CA VAL A 49 -0.94 -4.47 -8.55
C VAL A 49 -0.23 -4.82 -7.22
N PRO A 50 0.95 -5.46 -7.28
CA PRO A 50 1.75 -5.72 -6.07
C PRO A 50 2.14 -4.42 -5.36
N ASP A 51 1.86 -4.32 -4.05
CA ASP A 51 2.16 -3.13 -3.25
C ASP A 51 2.68 -3.45 -1.84
N ALA A 52 2.64 -4.71 -1.42
CA ALA A 52 2.96 -5.16 -0.07
C ALA A 52 2.10 -4.51 1.03
N CYS A 53 0.95 -3.95 0.68
CA CYS A 53 0.02 -3.27 1.58
C CYS A 53 -1.07 -4.21 2.11
N ILE A 54 -1.61 -3.85 3.26
CA ILE A 54 -2.91 -4.32 3.75
C ILE A 54 -3.89 -3.17 3.58
N ASP A 55 -5.12 -3.48 3.22
CA ASP A 55 -6.24 -2.54 3.25
C ASP A 55 -7.32 -3.02 4.22
N VAL A 56 -7.91 -2.11 4.98
CA VAL A 56 -9.20 -2.31 5.63
C VAL A 56 -10.25 -1.65 4.75
N ILE A 57 -11.16 -2.44 4.18
CA ILE A 57 -12.13 -1.99 3.19
C ILE A 57 -13.55 -2.12 3.74
N PHE A 58 -14.34 -1.09 3.55
CA PHE A 58 -15.78 -1.08 3.75
C PHE A 58 -16.49 -0.91 2.41
N ARG A 59 -17.42 -1.81 2.14
CA ARG A 59 -18.21 -1.85 0.93
C ARG A 59 -19.65 -1.47 1.26
N TYR A 60 -20.11 -0.33 0.78
CA TYR A 60 -21.46 0.19 0.92
C TYR A 60 -22.27 -0.17 -0.32
N GLY A 61 -23.14 -1.15 -0.17
CA GLY A 61 -24.04 -1.62 -1.23
C GLY A 61 -25.39 -0.91 -1.21
N LYS A 62 -26.33 -1.45 -1.99
CA LYS A 62 -27.72 -0.97 -2.02
C LYS A 62 -28.42 -1.23 -0.68
N GLU A 63 -29.47 -0.46 -0.40
CA GLU A 63 -30.32 -0.61 0.80
C GLU A 63 -29.57 -0.49 2.14
N GLY A 64 -28.42 0.20 2.15
CA GLY A 64 -27.63 0.42 3.36
C GLY A 64 -26.83 -0.80 3.83
N THR A 65 -26.69 -1.81 2.98
CA THR A 65 -25.83 -2.97 3.29
C THR A 65 -24.38 -2.51 3.44
N LEU A 66 -23.71 -3.00 4.50
CA LEU A 66 -22.30 -2.74 4.76
C LEU A 66 -21.59 -4.08 4.98
N SER A 67 -20.54 -4.32 4.21
CA SER A 67 -19.60 -5.40 4.46
C SER A 67 -18.18 -4.82 4.61
N GLY A 68 -17.40 -5.41 5.52
CA GLY A 68 -16.03 -5.01 5.81
C GLY A 68 -15.05 -6.15 5.64
N TYR A 69 -13.85 -5.86 5.12
CA TYR A 69 -12.81 -6.85 4.87
C TYR A 69 -11.43 -6.31 5.23
N ALA A 70 -10.60 -7.18 5.81
CA ALA A 70 -9.16 -7.04 5.80
C ALA A 70 -8.63 -7.67 4.49
N VAL A 71 -8.02 -6.86 3.65
CA VAL A 71 -7.54 -7.25 2.32
C VAL A 71 -6.03 -7.29 2.33
N GLY A 72 -5.46 -8.47 2.12
CA GLY A 72 -4.02 -8.65 2.07
C GLY A 72 -3.43 -8.35 0.70
N THR A 73 -2.13 -8.08 0.69
CA THR A 73 -1.38 -7.76 -0.52
C THR A 73 -1.46 -8.86 -1.57
N ARG A 74 -1.41 -8.45 -2.84
CA ARG A 74 -1.19 -9.33 -3.98
C ARG A 74 0.29 -9.30 -4.38
N LEU A 75 0.84 -10.45 -4.76
CA LEU A 75 2.25 -10.54 -5.20
C LEU A 75 2.42 -10.42 -6.71
N ARG A 76 1.32 -10.34 -7.44
CA ARG A 76 1.24 -10.20 -8.90
C ARG A 76 0.02 -9.40 -9.29
N TYR A 77 -0.03 -8.98 -10.52
CA TYR A 77 -1.21 -8.40 -11.12
C TYR A 77 -2.41 -9.35 -11.06
N GLU A 78 -3.56 -8.84 -10.63
CA GLU A 78 -4.82 -9.58 -10.57
C GLU A 78 -5.98 -8.72 -11.07
N GLU A 79 -6.99 -9.38 -11.63
CA GLU A 79 -8.26 -8.77 -12.01
C GLU A 79 -9.41 -9.50 -11.31
N THR A 80 -10.35 -8.73 -10.78
CA THR A 80 -11.54 -9.26 -10.11
C THR A 80 -12.76 -8.45 -10.52
N ALA A 81 -13.84 -9.11 -10.91
CA ALA A 81 -15.08 -8.41 -11.22
C ALA A 81 -15.81 -8.00 -9.94
N SER A 82 -16.33 -6.77 -9.90
CA SER A 82 -17.19 -6.33 -8.79
C SER A 82 -18.50 -7.11 -8.80
N PRO A 83 -18.91 -7.74 -7.68
CA PRO A 83 -20.15 -8.54 -7.65
C PRO A 83 -21.41 -7.68 -7.77
N ASP A 84 -21.36 -6.43 -7.38
CA ASP A 84 -22.50 -5.50 -7.34
C ASP A 84 -22.04 -4.04 -7.51
N ASP A 85 -23.01 -3.13 -7.58
CA ASP A 85 -22.75 -1.68 -7.46
C ASP A 85 -22.44 -1.36 -6.01
N ALA A 86 -21.35 -0.64 -5.76
CA ALA A 86 -20.99 -0.23 -4.40
C ALA A 86 -20.16 1.06 -4.38
N GLU A 87 -20.22 1.73 -3.23
CA GLU A 87 -19.22 2.71 -2.84
C GLU A 87 -18.21 2.02 -1.89
N ILE A 88 -16.95 2.23 -2.15
CA ILE A 88 -15.85 1.65 -1.37
C ILE A 88 -15.24 2.77 -0.53
N PHE A 89 -15.05 2.52 0.76
CA PHE A 89 -14.13 3.25 1.61
C PHE A 89 -13.01 2.29 2.02
N GLY A 90 -11.77 2.71 1.84
CA GLY A 90 -10.60 1.91 2.19
C GLY A 90 -9.59 2.69 3.01
N ALA A 91 -8.95 2.00 3.94
CA ALA A 91 -7.78 2.49 4.67
C ALA A 91 -6.59 1.60 4.32
N ARG A 92 -5.58 2.20 3.65
CA ARG A 92 -4.37 1.52 3.19
C ARG A 92 -3.22 1.74 4.13
N PHE A 93 -2.59 0.65 4.51
CA PHE A 93 -1.39 0.69 5.34
C PHE A 93 -0.13 0.70 4.47
N MET A 94 0.98 1.19 5.04
CA MET A 94 2.25 1.23 4.33
C MET A 94 2.73 -0.17 3.96
N PRO A 95 3.51 -0.34 2.88
CA PRO A 95 4.06 -1.63 2.51
C PRO A 95 4.75 -2.31 3.68
N GLY A 96 4.31 -3.54 3.96
CA GLY A 96 4.82 -4.31 5.09
C GLY A 96 4.34 -3.87 6.47
N ALA A 97 3.46 -2.89 6.59
CA ALA A 97 2.81 -2.55 7.85
C ALA A 97 1.55 -3.41 8.06
N LYS A 98 1.41 -3.95 9.26
CA LYS A 98 0.20 -4.63 9.71
C LYS A 98 -0.45 -3.78 10.82
N PRO A 99 -1.71 -3.37 10.67
CA PRO A 99 -2.40 -2.65 11.74
C PRO A 99 -2.67 -3.57 12.93
N GLU A 100 -2.41 -3.08 14.14
CA GLU A 100 -2.60 -3.82 15.38
C GLU A 100 -4.06 -4.21 15.64
N MET A 101 -5.02 -3.51 15.09
CA MET A 101 -6.43 -3.86 15.18
C MET A 101 -6.78 -5.20 14.50
N LEU A 102 -5.89 -5.76 13.66
CA LEU A 102 -6.12 -7.03 12.96
C LEU A 102 -5.44 -8.21 13.65
N ARG A 103 -6.20 -9.28 13.89
CA ARG A 103 -5.71 -10.58 14.40
C ARG A 103 -4.79 -11.29 13.41
N PRO A 104 -5.21 -11.49 12.13
CA PRO A 104 -4.41 -12.26 11.21
C PRO A 104 -3.04 -11.63 10.97
N SER A 105 -2.02 -12.48 10.88
CA SER A 105 -0.68 -12.08 10.44
C SER A 105 -0.67 -11.65 8.97
N MET A 106 0.38 -10.95 8.53
CA MET A 106 0.60 -10.63 7.12
C MET A 106 0.55 -11.89 6.23
N ARG A 107 1.12 -13.00 6.72
CA ARG A 107 1.14 -14.27 6.02
C ARG A 107 -0.27 -14.86 5.82
N GLU A 108 -1.12 -14.79 6.84
CA GLU A 108 -2.51 -15.27 6.76
C GLU A 108 -3.38 -14.41 5.85
N LEU A 109 -3.08 -13.11 5.78
CA LEU A 109 -3.76 -12.15 4.89
C LEU A 109 -3.31 -12.26 3.43
N LEU A 110 -2.14 -12.88 3.16
CA LEU A 110 -1.55 -12.89 1.83
C LEU A 110 -2.53 -13.43 0.77
N ALA A 111 -2.83 -12.60 -0.23
CA ALA A 111 -3.76 -12.87 -1.33
C ALA A 111 -5.19 -13.25 -0.87
N ARG A 112 -5.61 -12.83 0.33
CA ARG A 112 -6.94 -13.13 0.89
C ARG A 112 -7.69 -11.86 1.24
N ASN A 113 -9.02 -12.01 1.29
CA ASN A 113 -9.95 -11.04 1.84
C ASN A 113 -10.66 -11.72 3.02
N ILE A 114 -10.39 -11.26 4.24
CA ILE A 114 -10.96 -11.84 5.46
C ILE A 114 -12.04 -10.88 5.97
N PRO A 115 -13.28 -11.37 6.26
CA PRO A 115 -14.32 -10.52 6.84
C PRO A 115 -13.83 -9.82 8.11
N LEU A 116 -14.15 -8.54 8.30
CA LEU A 116 -13.71 -7.79 9.48
C LEU A 116 -14.23 -8.40 10.79
N ALA A 117 -15.41 -9.01 10.78
CA ALA A 117 -15.95 -9.72 11.95
C ALA A 117 -15.01 -10.85 12.45
N GLU A 118 -14.22 -11.45 11.54
CA GLU A 118 -13.24 -12.48 11.86
C GLU A 118 -11.84 -11.89 12.10
N ALA A 119 -11.55 -10.74 11.48
CA ALA A 119 -10.21 -10.17 11.44
C ALA A 119 -9.91 -9.20 12.58
N LEU A 120 -10.92 -8.58 13.22
CA LEU A 120 -10.70 -7.58 14.26
C LEU A 120 -10.43 -8.18 15.63
N HIS A 121 -9.59 -7.53 16.44
CA HIS A 121 -9.43 -7.82 17.87
C HIS A 121 -10.61 -7.31 18.69
N SER A 122 -11.23 -6.19 18.29
CA SER A 122 -12.39 -5.60 18.95
C SER A 122 -13.69 -6.34 18.61
N ASP A 123 -14.76 -6.03 19.34
CA ASP A 123 -16.11 -6.53 19.07
C ASP A 123 -16.73 -5.93 17.78
N GLY A 124 -16.05 -4.97 17.17
CA GLY A 124 -16.51 -4.31 15.96
C GLY A 124 -17.66 -3.31 16.18
N SER A 125 -17.90 -2.88 17.39
CA SER A 125 -18.98 -1.89 17.73
C SER A 125 -18.89 -0.60 16.90
N TRP A 126 -17.66 -0.15 16.53
CA TRP A 126 -17.42 1.00 15.67
C TRP A 126 -17.89 0.80 14.22
N ILE A 127 -18.12 -0.45 13.78
CA ILE A 127 -18.64 -0.75 12.42
C ILE A 127 -20.04 -0.16 12.25
N ASP A 128 -20.83 -0.09 13.32
CA ASP A 128 -22.14 0.57 13.27
C ASP A 128 -22.03 2.09 13.09
N ALA A 129 -20.99 2.71 13.66
CA ALA A 129 -20.67 4.11 13.36
C ALA A 129 -20.24 4.30 11.89
N MET A 130 -19.43 3.38 11.35
CA MET A 130 -19.11 3.37 9.91
C MET A 130 -20.37 3.23 9.04
N ARG A 131 -21.34 2.39 9.42
CA ARG A 131 -22.59 2.21 8.69
C ARG A 131 -23.42 3.50 8.66
N LYS A 132 -23.43 4.28 9.75
CA LYS A 132 -24.16 5.54 9.88
C LYS A 132 -23.48 6.71 9.16
N ALA A 133 -22.16 6.66 9.01
CA ALA A 133 -21.38 7.70 8.34
C ALA A 133 -21.74 7.78 6.85
N ARG A 134 -22.10 8.96 6.37
CA ARG A 134 -22.61 9.20 5.00
C ARG A 134 -21.58 9.81 4.07
N THR A 135 -20.64 10.58 4.62
CA THR A 135 -19.62 11.28 3.85
C THR A 135 -18.25 10.63 3.98
N PHE A 136 -17.36 10.92 3.06
CA PHE A 136 -15.96 10.46 3.12
C PHE A 136 -15.26 10.99 4.39
N GLU A 137 -15.54 12.22 4.76
CA GLU A 137 -14.97 12.89 5.92
C GLU A 137 -15.46 12.26 7.23
N GLU A 138 -16.75 11.93 7.35
CA GLU A 138 -17.30 11.23 8.52
C GLU A 138 -16.71 9.82 8.65
N ARG A 139 -16.62 9.06 7.55
CA ARG A 139 -16.02 7.72 7.54
C ARG A 139 -14.54 7.77 7.91
N THR A 140 -13.83 8.78 7.38
CA THR A 140 -12.42 9.00 7.72
C THR A 140 -12.23 9.26 9.21
N ARG A 141 -13.06 10.11 9.81
CA ARG A 141 -13.02 10.42 11.24
C ARG A 141 -13.31 9.18 12.09
N VAL A 142 -14.40 8.46 11.80
CA VAL A 142 -14.76 7.24 12.56
C VAL A 142 -13.64 6.19 12.48
N PHE A 143 -13.10 5.96 11.28
CA PHE A 143 -12.00 5.01 11.11
C PHE A 143 -10.74 5.45 11.88
N TRP A 144 -10.38 6.73 11.78
CA TRP A 144 -9.19 7.27 12.44
C TRP A 144 -9.28 7.18 13.97
N GLU A 145 -10.41 7.55 14.55
CA GLU A 145 -10.64 7.49 16.00
C GLU A 145 -10.47 6.05 16.53
N GLU A 146 -10.97 5.05 15.82
CA GLU A 146 -10.80 3.65 16.21
C GLU A 146 -9.36 3.17 16.00
N TYR A 147 -8.76 3.53 14.87
CA TYR A 147 -7.40 3.15 14.56
C TYR A 147 -6.40 3.76 15.57
N ASP A 148 -6.48 5.05 15.83
CA ASP A 148 -5.61 5.75 16.80
C ASP A 148 -5.73 5.16 18.20
N ARG A 149 -6.95 4.80 18.63
CA ARG A 149 -7.19 4.10 19.90
C ARG A 149 -6.47 2.74 19.93
N SER A 150 -6.45 2.02 18.84
CA SER A 150 -5.80 0.71 18.77
C SER A 150 -4.27 0.79 18.85
N GLN A 151 -3.66 1.97 18.58
CA GLN A 151 -2.21 2.16 18.65
C GLN A 151 -1.67 2.47 20.06
N GLN A 152 -2.54 2.82 21.01
CA GLN A 152 -2.12 3.28 22.35
C GLN A 152 -1.50 2.17 23.24
N HIS A 153 -1.52 0.92 22.79
CA HIS A 153 -1.10 -0.26 23.56
C HIS A 153 0.04 -1.04 22.91
N THR A 154 0.80 -0.43 22.01
CA THR A 154 1.90 -1.12 21.32
C THR A 154 3.22 -0.95 22.04
N ASP A 155 3.80 -2.07 22.49
CA ASP A 155 5.18 -2.10 22.96
C ASP A 155 6.18 -1.88 21.80
N PRO A 156 7.34 -1.25 22.08
CA PRO A 156 8.40 -1.14 21.09
C PRO A 156 8.84 -2.54 20.62
N PRO A 157 9.07 -2.73 19.32
CA PRO A 157 9.42 -4.03 18.79
C PRO A 157 10.85 -4.45 19.18
N TYR A 158 10.97 -5.67 19.71
CA TYR A 158 12.24 -6.30 20.02
C TYR A 158 12.49 -7.54 19.14
N GLY A 159 13.74 -7.96 19.01
CA GLY A 159 14.10 -9.21 18.37
C GLY A 159 13.73 -9.32 16.89
N LYS A 160 12.88 -10.29 16.55
CA LYS A 160 12.46 -10.56 15.16
C LYS A 160 11.80 -9.35 14.50
N SER A 161 10.96 -8.62 15.23
CA SER A 161 10.26 -7.42 14.72
C SER A 161 11.24 -6.28 14.39
N ALA A 162 12.31 -6.12 15.17
CA ALA A 162 13.37 -5.15 14.89
C ALA A 162 14.12 -5.51 13.59
N LEU A 163 14.46 -6.79 13.38
CA LEU A 163 15.10 -7.25 12.15
C LEU A 163 14.19 -6.98 10.92
N ILE A 164 12.91 -7.33 10.99
CA ILE A 164 11.95 -7.06 9.90
C ILE A 164 11.89 -5.58 9.58
N ARG A 165 11.84 -4.73 10.60
CA ARG A 165 11.85 -3.27 10.43
C ARG A 165 13.12 -2.80 9.71
N THR A 166 14.29 -3.28 10.13
CA THR A 166 15.56 -2.96 9.47
C THR A 166 15.58 -3.40 8.02
N VAL A 167 15.13 -4.62 7.70
CA VAL A 167 15.03 -5.10 6.32
C VAL A 167 14.11 -4.20 5.49
N LYS A 168 12.94 -3.82 6.02
CA LYS A 168 12.03 -2.90 5.34
C LYS A 168 12.67 -1.54 5.10
N ARG A 169 13.28 -0.94 6.12
CA ARG A 169 13.98 0.36 6.02
C ARG A 169 15.04 0.33 4.92
N LEU A 170 15.92 -0.67 4.91
CA LEU A 170 16.96 -0.82 3.89
C LEU A 170 16.39 -0.99 2.47
N ALA A 171 15.27 -1.70 2.34
CA ALA A 171 14.58 -1.81 1.06
C ALA A 171 14.01 -0.47 0.59
N TYR A 172 13.43 0.33 1.48
CA TYR A 172 12.94 1.67 1.16
C TYR A 172 14.07 2.63 0.77
N GLU A 173 15.11 2.73 1.58
CA GLU A 173 16.27 3.62 1.35
C GLU A 173 16.99 3.32 0.04
N SER A 174 16.94 2.07 -0.41
CA SER A 174 17.56 1.63 -1.67
C SER A 174 16.60 1.63 -2.86
N ASP A 175 15.35 2.09 -2.71
CA ASP A 175 14.29 1.93 -3.73
C ASP A 175 14.12 0.47 -4.20
N GLY A 176 14.30 -0.49 -3.28
CA GLY A 176 14.23 -1.92 -3.57
C GLY A 176 15.44 -2.49 -4.31
N ARG A 177 16.52 -1.74 -4.46
CA ARG A 177 17.74 -2.18 -5.18
C ARG A 177 18.68 -3.03 -4.33
N ILE A 178 18.58 -2.94 -3.00
CA ILE A 178 19.45 -3.68 -2.09
C ILE A 178 19.29 -5.20 -2.28
N ARG A 179 20.42 -5.92 -2.24
CA ARG A 179 20.45 -7.37 -2.33
C ARG A 179 20.43 -8.01 -0.94
N VAL A 180 19.88 -9.22 -0.82
CA VAL A 180 19.74 -9.91 0.48
C VAL A 180 21.09 -10.11 1.19
N HIS A 181 22.17 -10.37 0.46
CA HIS A 181 23.52 -10.50 1.05
C HIS A 181 24.03 -9.17 1.62
N GLU A 182 23.64 -8.02 1.05
CA GLU A 182 23.99 -6.69 1.57
C GLU A 182 23.22 -6.41 2.87
N ILE A 183 21.92 -6.80 2.91
CA ILE A 183 21.12 -6.76 4.14
C ILE A 183 21.77 -7.63 5.22
N ALA A 184 22.18 -8.84 4.88
CA ALA A 184 22.85 -9.76 5.79
C ALA A 184 24.13 -9.15 6.38
N ARG A 185 24.96 -8.51 5.54
CA ARG A 185 26.18 -7.83 5.97
C ARG A 185 25.89 -6.66 6.93
N GLN A 186 24.86 -5.86 6.65
CA GLN A 186 24.53 -4.70 7.48
C GLN A 186 23.88 -5.07 8.81
N THR A 187 23.13 -6.16 8.85
CA THR A 187 22.41 -6.60 10.04
C THR A 187 23.17 -7.59 10.92
N GLY A 188 24.26 -8.16 10.41
CA GLY A 188 25.00 -9.22 11.10
C GLY A 188 24.31 -10.60 11.12
N TYR A 189 23.15 -10.73 10.46
CA TYR A 189 22.44 -12.00 10.35
C TYR A 189 22.76 -12.73 9.03
N THR A 190 22.61 -14.06 9.02
CA THR A 190 22.75 -14.83 7.78
C THR A 190 21.57 -14.61 6.83
N GLU A 191 21.79 -14.68 5.51
CA GLU A 191 20.71 -14.58 4.50
C GLU A 191 19.59 -15.61 4.76
N ARG A 192 19.96 -16.83 5.17
CA ARG A 192 19.01 -17.90 5.50
C ARG A 192 18.11 -17.51 6.67
N TYR A 193 18.66 -16.89 7.71
CA TYR A 193 17.90 -16.45 8.88
C TYR A 193 16.94 -15.32 8.50
N ILE A 194 17.44 -14.31 7.78
CA ILE A 194 16.63 -13.18 7.29
C ILE A 194 15.47 -13.68 6.42
N HIS A 195 15.77 -14.59 5.48
CA HIS A 195 14.76 -15.18 4.61
C HIS A 195 13.68 -15.91 5.41
N ARG A 196 14.06 -16.74 6.38
CA ARG A 196 13.13 -17.49 7.22
C ARG A 196 12.22 -16.58 8.02
N ILE A 197 12.79 -15.62 8.75
CA ILE A 197 12.01 -14.69 9.59
C ILE A 197 11.08 -13.83 8.74
N PHE A 198 11.56 -13.33 7.62
CA PHE A 198 10.75 -12.50 6.73
C PHE A 198 9.59 -13.29 6.11
N LEU A 199 9.82 -14.55 5.73
CA LEU A 199 8.78 -15.43 5.20
C LEU A 199 7.74 -15.81 6.29
N GLU A 200 8.19 -16.04 7.53
CA GLU A 200 7.31 -16.32 8.67
C GLU A 200 6.35 -15.15 8.94
N GLU A 201 6.87 -13.92 8.94
CA GLU A 201 6.12 -12.72 9.32
C GLU A 201 5.32 -12.14 8.15
N MET A 202 5.92 -12.07 6.96
CA MET A 202 5.35 -11.37 5.81
C MET A 202 4.63 -12.30 4.82
N GLY A 203 4.91 -13.60 4.87
CA GLY A 203 4.38 -14.59 3.92
C GLY A 203 5.11 -14.63 2.57
N PHE A 204 6.11 -13.78 2.34
CA PHE A 204 6.93 -13.76 1.13
C PHE A 204 8.38 -13.36 1.44
N SER A 205 9.29 -13.52 0.48
CA SER A 205 10.73 -13.33 0.71
C SER A 205 11.15 -11.86 0.76
N PRO A 206 12.28 -11.51 1.41
CA PRO A 206 12.88 -10.18 1.36
C PRO A 206 13.12 -9.71 -0.07
N LYS A 207 13.59 -10.62 -0.95
CA LYS A 207 13.78 -10.34 -2.39
C LYS A 207 12.47 -9.95 -3.08
N THR A 208 11.37 -10.61 -2.74
CA THR A 208 10.03 -10.26 -3.28
C THR A 208 9.61 -8.88 -2.79
N PHE A 209 9.83 -8.56 -1.52
CA PHE A 209 9.56 -7.23 -0.97
C PHE A 209 10.34 -6.14 -1.72
N CYS A 210 11.66 -6.31 -1.87
CA CYS A 210 12.50 -5.38 -2.63
C CYS A 210 11.99 -5.16 -4.06
N LYS A 211 11.58 -6.24 -4.75
CA LYS A 211 11.01 -6.12 -6.10
C LYS A 211 9.68 -5.37 -6.14
N ILE A 212 8.84 -5.54 -5.13
CA ILE A 212 7.60 -4.77 -5.02
C ILE A 212 7.91 -3.28 -4.80
N ILE A 213 8.83 -2.95 -3.90
CA ILE A 213 9.27 -1.56 -3.67
C ILE A 213 9.84 -0.95 -4.95
N GLN A 214 10.72 -1.66 -5.68
CA GLN A 214 11.27 -1.21 -6.96
C GLN A 214 10.16 -0.96 -8.01
N PHE A 215 9.16 -1.83 -8.08
CA PHE A 215 8.00 -1.66 -8.96
C PHE A 215 7.13 -0.45 -8.56
N GLN A 216 6.87 -0.26 -7.28
CA GLN A 216 6.12 0.91 -6.78
C GLN A 216 6.89 2.22 -7.04
N ARG A 217 8.22 2.20 -6.94
CA ARG A 217 9.06 3.33 -7.34
C ARG A 217 8.97 3.61 -8.84
N ALA A 218 8.88 2.55 -9.66
CA ALA A 218 8.65 2.69 -11.10
C ALA A 218 7.30 3.35 -11.40
N LEU A 219 6.21 2.94 -10.71
CA LEU A 219 4.91 3.60 -10.83
C LEU A 219 4.99 5.09 -10.44
N GLN A 220 5.67 5.41 -9.35
CA GLN A 220 5.85 6.78 -8.89
C GLN A 220 6.62 7.61 -9.94
N LEU A 221 7.72 7.08 -10.48
CA LEU A 221 8.49 7.73 -11.54
C LEU A 221 7.63 7.98 -12.80
N LEU A 222 6.84 6.99 -13.22
CA LEU A 222 5.98 7.14 -14.39
C LEU A 222 4.78 8.06 -14.16
N ASN A 223 4.28 8.15 -12.94
CA ASN A 223 3.15 9.01 -12.60
C ASN A 223 3.56 10.48 -12.41
N TYR A 224 4.70 10.75 -11.80
CA TYR A 224 5.10 12.10 -11.36
C TYR A 224 6.40 12.59 -11.98
N GLY A 225 7.28 11.69 -12.40
CA GLY A 225 8.46 11.99 -13.17
C GLY A 225 8.09 12.30 -14.63
N ASP A 226 9.08 12.67 -15.40
CA ASP A 226 8.94 12.85 -16.84
C ASP A 226 10.20 12.28 -17.51
N PRO A 227 10.39 10.95 -17.46
CA PRO A 227 11.57 10.34 -18.08
C PRO A 227 11.51 10.55 -19.58
N ALA A 228 12.61 11.08 -20.16
CA ALA A 228 12.69 11.36 -21.58
C ALA A 228 12.52 10.09 -22.42
N THR A 229 13.10 8.98 -21.95
CA THR A 229 12.98 7.66 -22.59
C THR A 229 12.74 6.55 -21.57
N MET A 230 12.31 5.36 -22.05
CA MET A 230 12.22 4.16 -21.20
C MET A 230 13.60 3.65 -20.75
N THR A 231 14.65 3.98 -21.49
CA THR A 231 16.05 3.70 -21.10
C THR A 231 16.43 4.53 -19.88
N ASP A 232 16.11 5.83 -19.89
CA ASP A 232 16.36 6.72 -18.73
C ASP A 232 15.59 6.27 -17.51
N ALA A 233 14.32 5.86 -17.68
CA ALA A 233 13.54 5.31 -16.60
C ALA A 233 14.16 4.01 -16.02
N ALA A 234 14.61 3.11 -16.88
CA ALA A 234 15.28 1.87 -16.45
C ALA A 234 16.57 2.16 -15.67
N ALA A 235 17.40 3.09 -16.17
CA ALA A 235 18.64 3.50 -15.51
C ALA A 235 18.38 4.14 -14.13
N ALA A 236 17.43 5.07 -14.05
CA ALA A 236 17.04 5.74 -12.80
C ALA A 236 16.54 4.74 -11.73
N LEU A 237 15.87 3.66 -12.15
CA LEU A 237 15.37 2.59 -11.29
C LEU A 237 16.41 1.50 -10.99
N GLY A 238 17.64 1.62 -11.51
CA GLY A 238 18.74 0.68 -11.27
C GLY A 238 18.59 -0.66 -12.01
N TYR A 239 17.84 -0.70 -13.12
CA TYR A 239 17.82 -1.87 -14.00
C TYR A 239 19.08 -1.94 -14.86
N TYR A 240 19.53 -3.15 -15.14
CA TYR A 240 20.68 -3.38 -16.02
C TYR A 240 20.40 -2.93 -17.45
N ASP A 241 19.21 -3.21 -17.96
CA ASP A 241 18.77 -2.83 -19.30
C ASP A 241 17.26 -2.53 -19.34
N GLN A 242 16.85 -1.82 -20.38
CA GLN A 242 15.45 -1.49 -20.65
C GLN A 242 14.57 -2.74 -20.85
N PRO A 243 14.99 -3.81 -21.56
CA PRO A 243 14.20 -5.03 -21.68
C PRO A 243 13.86 -5.68 -20.34
N GLN A 244 14.80 -5.70 -19.38
CA GLN A 244 14.55 -6.22 -18.04
C GLN A 244 13.49 -5.37 -17.31
N PHE A 245 13.62 -4.05 -17.37
CA PHE A 245 12.62 -3.13 -16.80
C PHE A 245 11.23 -3.39 -17.38
N ILE A 246 11.11 -3.47 -18.72
CA ILE A 246 9.83 -3.70 -19.38
C ILE A 246 9.21 -5.04 -18.96
N ARG A 247 10.00 -6.12 -18.88
CA ARG A 247 9.52 -7.46 -18.45
C ARG A 247 9.02 -7.43 -17.01
N ASP A 248 9.81 -6.89 -16.08
CA ASP A 248 9.47 -6.85 -14.67
C ASP A 248 8.26 -5.95 -14.40
N PHE A 249 8.21 -4.78 -15.02
CA PHE A 249 7.05 -3.88 -14.93
C PHE A 249 5.78 -4.53 -15.49
N THR A 250 5.84 -5.13 -16.69
CA THR A 250 4.69 -5.76 -17.34
C THR A 250 4.12 -6.90 -16.50
N ARG A 251 4.99 -7.70 -15.86
CA ARG A 251 4.55 -8.78 -14.95
C ARG A 251 3.77 -8.25 -13.75
N CYS A 252 4.13 -7.07 -13.22
CA CYS A 252 3.48 -6.47 -12.06
C CYS A 252 2.28 -5.60 -12.41
N ALA A 253 2.29 -4.93 -13.58
CA ALA A 253 1.26 -3.98 -14.00
C ALA A 253 0.23 -4.57 -14.99
N GLY A 254 0.48 -5.76 -15.55
CA GLY A 254 -0.35 -6.36 -16.60
C GLY A 254 -0.20 -5.71 -17.98
N ILE A 255 0.47 -4.56 -18.06
CA ILE A 255 0.71 -3.80 -19.32
C ILE A 255 2.14 -3.23 -19.32
N THR A 256 2.64 -2.92 -20.53
CA THR A 256 3.99 -2.33 -20.67
C THR A 256 4.07 -0.91 -20.09
N PRO A 257 5.26 -0.44 -19.66
CA PRO A 257 5.44 0.92 -19.13
C PRO A 257 4.93 2.01 -20.10
N LYS A 258 5.18 1.85 -21.41
CA LYS A 258 4.73 2.80 -22.43
C LYS A 258 3.19 2.87 -22.52
N ARG A 259 2.53 1.70 -22.45
CA ARG A 259 1.05 1.65 -22.41
C ARG A 259 0.49 2.22 -21.14
N TYR A 260 1.16 1.97 -20.01
CA TYR A 260 0.82 2.55 -18.72
C TYR A 260 0.88 4.09 -18.74
N LEU A 261 1.98 4.68 -19.23
CA LEU A 261 2.12 6.14 -19.37
C LEU A 261 1.00 6.76 -20.22
N ARG A 262 0.66 6.11 -21.35
CA ARG A 262 -0.43 6.55 -22.21
C ARG A 262 -1.76 6.56 -21.43
N LEU A 263 -2.06 5.47 -20.72
CA LEU A 263 -3.27 5.36 -19.90
C LEU A 263 -3.32 6.44 -18.80
N ALA A 264 -2.20 6.69 -18.12
CA ALA A 264 -2.10 7.70 -17.07
C ALA A 264 -2.37 9.12 -17.61
N LYS A 265 -1.91 9.43 -18.82
CA LYS A 265 -2.20 10.69 -19.52
C LYS A 265 -3.66 10.78 -19.97
N GLU A 266 -4.19 9.75 -20.63
CA GLU A 266 -5.58 9.69 -21.12
C GLU A 266 -6.62 9.80 -19.99
N ARG A 267 -6.30 9.29 -18.80
CA ARG A 267 -7.19 9.28 -17.64
C ARG A 267 -6.92 10.42 -16.65
N ASP A 268 -6.08 11.39 -17.01
CA ASP A 268 -5.75 12.54 -16.16
C ASP A 268 -5.34 12.14 -14.72
N TYR A 269 -4.52 11.09 -14.58
CA TYR A 269 -4.11 10.56 -13.27
C TYR A 269 -3.66 11.65 -12.30
N ARG A 270 -2.77 12.55 -12.77
CA ARG A 270 -2.23 13.65 -11.96
C ARG A 270 -3.32 14.60 -11.48
N LYS A 271 -4.32 14.89 -12.31
CA LYS A 271 -5.45 15.77 -11.95
C LYS A 271 -6.36 15.12 -10.89
N ILE A 272 -6.64 13.82 -11.02
CA ILE A 272 -7.44 13.09 -10.04
C ILE A 272 -6.73 13.07 -8.69
N ILE A 273 -5.42 12.75 -8.69
CA ILE A 273 -4.61 12.72 -7.47
C ILE A 273 -4.34 14.13 -6.91
N ALA A 274 -4.34 15.18 -7.72
CA ALA A 274 -4.18 16.56 -7.24
C ALA A 274 -5.31 17.01 -6.29
N SER A 275 -6.47 16.35 -6.32
CA SER A 275 -7.55 16.55 -5.33
C SER A 275 -7.29 15.88 -3.97
N THR A 276 -6.11 15.27 -3.79
CA THR A 276 -5.69 14.66 -2.52
C THR A 276 -5.57 15.70 -1.41
N VAL A 277 -6.21 15.41 -0.29
CA VAL A 277 -6.08 16.21 0.93
C VAL A 277 -5.05 15.55 1.85
N TYR A 278 -4.15 16.35 2.42
CA TYR A 278 -3.23 15.89 3.47
C TYR A 278 -3.88 16.12 4.84
N ALA A 279 -3.78 15.16 5.74
CA ALA A 279 -4.13 15.37 7.14
C ALA A 279 -3.12 16.35 7.76
N PRO A 280 -3.54 17.29 8.64
CA PRO A 280 -2.62 18.22 9.30
C PRO A 280 -1.46 17.50 10.00
N GLU A 281 -1.72 16.29 10.52
CA GLU A 281 -0.76 15.44 11.18
C GLU A 281 0.30 14.85 10.23
N ALA A 282 0.02 14.79 8.93
CA ALA A 282 0.98 14.31 7.94
C ALA A 282 2.12 15.30 7.66
N GLU A 283 1.92 16.60 7.93
CA GLU A 283 2.97 17.62 7.74
C GLU A 283 4.07 17.51 8.79
N ASN A 284 3.76 17.09 10.02
CA ASN A 284 4.73 16.94 11.10
C ASN A 284 5.45 15.57 11.07
N SER A 285 4.88 14.55 10.48
CA SER A 285 5.47 13.19 10.40
C SER A 285 6.65 13.07 9.42
N ARG A 286 6.95 14.13 8.67
CA ARG A 286 8.08 14.18 7.71
C ARG A 286 9.45 13.94 8.35
N ILE A 287 9.58 14.18 9.67
CA ILE A 287 10.85 14.11 10.40
C ILE A 287 10.87 12.93 11.38
N GLU A 288 9.72 12.50 11.89
CA GLU A 288 9.65 11.52 12.97
C GLU A 288 9.68 10.05 12.53
N GLN A 289 9.28 9.71 11.33
CA GLN A 289 9.27 8.31 10.87
C GLN A 289 10.67 7.66 10.80
N PHE A 290 11.72 8.47 10.71
CA PHE A 290 13.12 8.03 10.71
C PHE A 290 13.91 8.49 11.95
N ARG A 291 13.39 9.44 12.74
CA ARG A 291 14.06 9.96 13.94
C ARG A 291 13.69 9.27 15.26
N MET A 292 12.58 8.56 15.35
CA MET A 292 12.21 7.79 16.55
C MET A 292 13.00 6.49 16.75
N GLU A 293 14.13 6.33 16.08
CA GLU A 293 14.86 5.07 16.04
C GLU A 293 16.31 5.17 16.57
N ASP A 294 16.76 6.35 16.99
CA ASP A 294 18.14 6.58 17.46
C ASP A 294 18.25 7.01 18.96
N GLU A 295 17.16 6.88 19.77
CA GLU A 295 17.24 7.02 21.24
C GLU A 295 17.02 5.72 21.98
#